data_efde0db3c1ddc3c88860afd6da35b1b3
#
_entry.id   efde0db3c1ddc3c88860afd6da35b1b3
#
_cell.length_a   1.000
_cell.length_b   1.000
_cell.length_c   1.000
_cell.angle_alpha   90.00
_cell.angle_beta   90.00
_cell.angle_gamma   90.00
#
_symmetry.space_group_name_H-M   'P 1'
#
loop_
_entity.id
_entity.type
_entity.pdbx_description
1 polymer ?
#
loop_
_entity_poly.entity_id
_entity_poly.type
_entity_poly.pdbx_seq_one_letter_code
_entity_poly.pdbx_strand_id
1 'polypeptide(L)'
;MAAPRIPPIHCLLSFEALARLRSVTLAADELNVTPSAVSHRMRQLESQLGAKLFARSDFELSADGAAYLGQVRQGLQALAKVPGQAPQAQQARLRLAVTPTFSRQVLLPRLALFRHAYPEVELVLQVAIPMLDVKAEEADI
;
A
#
# COMPACT_ATOMS: atom_id res chain seq x y z
N MET A 1 -11.02 13.65 31.77
CA MET A 1 -10.70 12.48 30.92
C MET A 1 -9.23 12.54 30.52
N ALA A 2 -8.46 11.50 30.82
CA ALA A 2 -7.09 11.45 30.33
C ALA A 2 -7.08 11.28 28.80
N ALA A 3 -6.24 12.02 28.09
CA ALA A 3 -6.08 11.88 26.67
C ALA A 3 -5.63 10.44 26.34
N PRO A 4 -6.15 9.84 25.26
CA PRO A 4 -5.72 8.50 24.84
C PRO A 4 -4.21 8.50 24.58
N ARG A 5 -3.49 7.52 25.12
CA ARG A 5 -2.05 7.35 24.86
C ARG A 5 -1.85 6.75 23.46
N ILE A 6 -1.81 7.64 22.48
CA ILE A 6 -1.53 7.23 21.09
C ILE A 6 -0.01 7.10 20.93
N PRO A 7 0.49 5.98 20.39
CA PRO A 7 1.90 5.85 20.05
C PRO A 7 2.35 6.90 19.03
N PRO A 8 3.64 7.28 19.02
CA PRO A 8 4.14 8.24 18.06
C PRO A 8 3.88 7.77 16.62
N ILE A 9 3.41 8.68 15.77
CA ILE A 9 3.00 8.36 14.40
C ILE A 9 4.12 7.71 13.56
N HIS A 10 5.37 8.11 13.79
CA HIS A 10 6.52 7.51 13.12
C HIS A 10 6.74 6.03 13.51
N CYS A 11 6.32 5.61 14.72
CA CYS A 11 6.33 4.21 15.12
C CYS A 11 5.21 3.43 14.40
N LEU A 12 4.02 4.03 14.26
CA LEU A 12 2.89 3.43 13.54
C LEU A 12 3.19 3.27 12.05
N LEU A 13 3.81 4.26 11.42
CA LEU A 13 4.26 4.19 10.03
C LEU A 13 5.32 3.10 9.83
N SER A 14 6.28 3.00 10.76
CA SER A 14 7.33 1.96 10.70
C SER A 14 6.73 0.56 10.87
N PHE A 15 5.74 0.40 11.74
CA PHE A 15 5.03 -0.86 11.94
C PHE A 15 4.25 -1.26 10.67
N GLU A 16 3.50 -0.35 10.08
CA GLU A 16 2.75 -0.61 8.83
C GLU A 16 3.68 -1.02 7.70
N ALA A 17 4.74 -0.25 7.45
CA ALA A 17 5.71 -0.53 6.40
C ALA A 17 6.40 -1.88 6.60
N LEU A 18 6.82 -2.20 7.84
CA LEU A 18 7.48 -3.46 8.16
C LEU A 18 6.53 -4.66 8.02
N ALA A 19 5.27 -4.52 8.43
CA ALA A 19 4.26 -5.57 8.28
C ALA A 19 3.96 -5.89 6.82
N ARG A 20 3.97 -4.89 5.94
CA ARG A 20 3.70 -5.02 4.51
C ARG A 20 4.91 -5.53 3.73
N LEU A 21 6.09 -4.96 3.99
CA LEU A 21 7.31 -5.24 3.22
C LEU A 21 8.11 -6.45 3.75
N ARG A 22 7.88 -6.86 5.00
CA ARG A 22 8.58 -7.95 5.70
C ARG A 22 10.12 -7.83 5.65
N SER A 23 10.61 -6.60 5.54
CA SER A 23 12.04 -6.29 5.45
C SER A 23 12.33 -4.96 6.12
N VAL A 24 13.25 -4.96 7.08
CA VAL A 24 13.68 -3.74 7.77
C VAL A 24 14.34 -2.77 6.81
N THR A 25 15.13 -3.28 5.86
CA THR A 25 15.83 -2.45 4.87
C THR A 25 14.84 -1.76 3.94
N LEU A 26 13.88 -2.51 3.37
CA LEU A 26 12.86 -1.93 2.48
C LEU A 26 11.96 -0.93 3.21
N ALA A 27 11.58 -1.23 4.46
CA ALA A 27 10.81 -0.28 5.28
C ALA A 27 11.60 0.99 5.60
N ALA A 28 12.90 0.86 5.86
CA ALA A 28 13.78 1.99 6.10
C ALA A 28 13.94 2.88 4.85
N ASP A 29 14.13 2.26 3.69
CA ASP A 29 14.22 2.96 2.40
C ASP A 29 12.92 3.71 2.08
N GLU A 30 11.77 3.07 2.24
CA GLU A 30 10.46 3.71 2.00
C GLU A 30 10.24 4.92 2.92
N LEU A 31 10.65 4.81 4.17
CA LEU A 31 10.46 5.87 5.18
C LEU A 31 11.60 6.89 5.23
N ASN A 32 12.61 6.76 4.37
CA ASN A 32 13.81 7.60 4.35
C ASN A 32 14.52 7.68 5.71
N VAL A 33 14.70 6.53 6.35
CA VAL A 33 15.38 6.39 7.64
C VAL A 33 16.39 5.24 7.60
N THR A 34 17.15 5.06 8.66
CA THR A 34 18.07 3.92 8.79
C THR A 34 17.34 2.66 9.26
N PRO A 35 17.83 1.43 8.90
CA PRO A 35 17.32 0.17 9.44
C PRO A 35 17.33 0.13 10.97
N SER A 36 18.34 0.70 11.59
CA SER A 36 18.46 0.84 13.05
C SER A 36 17.33 1.68 13.64
N ALA A 37 16.93 2.77 12.94
CA ALA A 37 15.80 3.60 13.37
C ALA A 37 14.48 2.84 13.31
N VAL A 38 14.23 2.05 12.27
CA VAL A 38 13.03 1.20 12.17
C VAL A 38 12.99 0.21 13.34
N SER A 39 14.11 -0.49 13.60
CA SER A 39 14.21 -1.44 14.71
C SER A 39 13.99 -0.79 16.08
N HIS A 40 14.50 0.43 16.27
CA HIS A 40 14.30 1.20 17.49
C HIS A 40 12.83 1.59 17.68
N ARG A 41 12.18 2.10 16.63
CA ARG A 41 10.77 2.47 16.63
C ARG A 41 9.85 1.28 16.94
N MET A 42 10.20 0.09 16.44
CA MET A 42 9.45 -1.12 16.75
C MET A 42 9.54 -1.51 18.21
N ARG A 43 10.76 -1.50 18.78
CA ARG A 43 10.96 -1.77 20.22
C ARG A 43 10.20 -0.76 21.10
N GLN A 44 10.23 0.52 20.74
CA GLN A 44 9.50 1.57 21.42
C GLN A 44 7.98 1.32 21.38
N LEU A 45 7.44 0.96 20.20
CA LEU A 45 6.02 0.68 20.01
C LEU A 45 5.59 -0.54 20.84
N GLU A 46 6.28 -1.65 20.74
CA GLU A 46 5.99 -2.87 21.51
C GLU A 46 6.09 -2.64 23.03
N SER A 47 7.09 -1.89 23.48
CA SER A 47 7.25 -1.50 24.89
C SER A 47 6.07 -0.65 25.38
N GLN A 48 5.59 0.28 24.55
CA GLN A 48 4.46 1.15 24.91
C GLN A 48 3.13 0.39 24.95
N LEU A 49 2.96 -0.59 24.06
CA LEU A 49 1.76 -1.42 23.99
C LEU A 49 1.78 -2.58 25.02
N GLY A 50 2.95 -2.96 25.51
CA GLY A 50 3.13 -4.12 26.37
C GLY A 50 2.90 -5.45 25.66
N ALA A 51 2.97 -5.47 24.32
CA ALA A 51 2.70 -6.63 23.49
C ALA A 51 3.71 -6.75 22.34
N LYS A 52 4.00 -7.99 21.94
CA LYS A 52 4.81 -8.28 20.76
C LYS A 52 3.94 -8.27 19.52
N LEU A 53 4.32 -7.47 18.52
CA LEU A 53 3.57 -7.33 17.27
C LEU A 53 4.01 -8.33 16.21
N PHE A 54 5.24 -8.82 16.30
CA PHE A 54 5.77 -9.86 15.42
C PHE A 54 6.10 -11.13 16.23
N ALA A 55 5.68 -12.27 15.69
CA ALA A 55 5.86 -13.59 16.36
C ALA A 55 7.25 -14.16 16.14
N ARG A 56 7.88 -13.86 14.98
CA ARG A 56 9.17 -14.42 14.53
C ARG A 56 10.06 -13.38 13.86
N SER A 57 11.30 -13.79 13.60
CA SER A 57 12.31 -12.96 12.93
C SER A 57 12.05 -12.68 11.46
N ASP A 58 11.13 -13.39 10.82
CA ASP A 58 10.66 -13.19 9.44
C ASP A 58 9.54 -12.14 9.32
N PHE A 59 9.26 -11.44 10.41
CA PHE A 59 8.23 -10.42 10.51
C PHE A 59 6.81 -10.94 10.27
N GLU A 60 6.56 -12.20 10.62
CA GLU A 60 5.21 -12.72 10.74
C GLU A 60 4.51 -12.05 11.92
N LEU A 61 3.29 -11.54 11.67
CA LEU A 61 2.52 -10.86 12.70
C LEU A 61 2.06 -11.82 13.79
N SER A 62 2.12 -11.37 15.03
CA SER A 62 1.40 -12.02 16.13
C SER A 62 -0.12 -11.79 15.99
N ALA A 63 -0.93 -12.49 16.80
CA ALA A 63 -2.37 -12.24 16.84
C ALA A 63 -2.68 -10.78 17.22
N ASP A 64 -1.96 -10.25 18.23
CA ASP A 64 -2.07 -8.84 18.63
C ASP A 64 -1.60 -7.89 17.52
N GLY A 65 -0.51 -8.24 16.84
CA GLY A 65 0.01 -7.48 15.70
C GLY A 65 -0.98 -7.39 14.55
N ALA A 66 -1.62 -8.52 14.19
CA ALA A 66 -2.62 -8.54 13.12
C ALA A 66 -3.86 -7.68 13.46
N ALA A 67 -4.37 -7.80 14.69
CA ALA A 67 -5.49 -7.00 15.16
C ALA A 67 -5.14 -5.50 15.20
N TYR A 68 -3.97 -5.16 15.72
CA TYR A 68 -3.52 -3.78 15.83
C TYR A 68 -3.21 -3.15 14.47
N LEU A 69 -2.67 -3.92 13.52
CA LEU A 69 -2.40 -3.43 12.15
C LEU A 69 -3.66 -2.92 11.46
N GLY A 70 -4.79 -3.61 11.63
CA GLY A 70 -6.08 -3.16 11.11
C GLY A 70 -6.47 -1.78 11.64
N GLN A 71 -6.34 -1.56 12.95
CA GLN A 71 -6.61 -0.26 13.59
C GLN A 71 -5.64 0.83 13.12
N VAL A 72 -4.35 0.51 13.03
CA VAL A 72 -3.31 1.44 12.56
C VAL A 72 -3.60 1.89 11.13
N ARG A 73 -3.91 0.98 10.23
CA ARG A 73 -4.25 1.30 8.84
C ARG A 73 -5.47 2.19 8.73
N GLN A 74 -6.53 1.90 9.47
CA GLN A 74 -7.73 2.75 9.50
C GLN A 74 -7.40 4.15 10.03
N GLY A 75 -6.63 4.25 11.11
CA GLY A 75 -6.21 5.52 11.68
C GLY A 75 -5.35 6.35 10.72
N LEU A 76 -4.35 5.73 10.10
CA LEU A 76 -3.47 6.40 9.14
C LEU A 76 -4.25 6.87 7.89
N GLN A 77 -5.18 6.06 7.38
CA GLN A 77 -6.06 6.45 6.27
C GLN A 77 -6.96 7.63 6.64
N ALA A 78 -7.51 7.63 7.85
CA ALA A 78 -8.33 8.74 8.34
C ALA A 78 -7.52 10.04 8.45
N LEU A 79 -6.28 9.96 8.96
CA LEU A 79 -5.38 11.11 9.08
C LEU A 79 -4.83 11.60 7.73
N ALA A 80 -4.73 10.72 6.74
CA ALA A 80 -4.30 11.09 5.39
C ALA A 80 -5.36 11.90 4.61
N LYS A 81 -6.61 11.90 5.08
CA LYS A 81 -7.68 12.72 4.50
C LYS A 81 -7.53 14.16 4.95
N VAL A 82 -6.92 15.00 4.11
CA VAL A 82 -6.74 16.42 4.40
C VAL A 82 -8.06 17.17 4.18
N PRO A 83 -8.54 17.97 5.18
CA PRO A 83 -9.73 18.80 5.00
C PRO A 83 -9.55 19.78 3.84
N GLY A 84 -10.51 19.85 2.94
CA GLY A 84 -10.47 20.73 1.76
C GLY A 84 -9.77 20.16 0.52
N GLN A 85 -9.08 19.05 0.62
CA GLN A 85 -8.84 18.22 -0.55
C GLN A 85 -10.12 17.38 -0.74
N ALA A 86 -10.78 17.57 -1.89
CA ALA A 86 -11.73 16.56 -2.35
C ALA A 86 -11.04 15.20 -2.14
N PRO A 87 -11.78 14.16 -1.64
CA PRO A 87 -11.18 12.85 -1.61
C PRO A 87 -10.51 12.69 -2.97
N GLN A 88 -9.18 12.56 -2.99
CA GLN A 88 -8.57 11.94 -4.15
C GLN A 88 -9.31 10.61 -4.18
N ALA A 89 -10.37 10.57 -4.97
CA ALA A 89 -10.99 9.33 -5.33
C ALA A 89 -9.79 8.46 -5.61
N GLN A 90 -9.62 7.37 -4.87
CA GLN A 90 -8.66 6.36 -5.28
C GLN A 90 -9.05 6.16 -6.73
N GLN A 91 -8.31 6.80 -7.63
CA GLN A 91 -8.58 6.70 -9.04
C GLN A 91 -8.48 5.22 -9.27
N ALA A 92 -9.64 4.60 -9.48
CA ALA A 92 -9.69 3.19 -9.72
C ALA A 92 -8.71 2.97 -10.88
N ARG A 93 -7.62 2.26 -10.62
CA ARG A 93 -6.56 2.05 -11.60
C ARG A 93 -6.80 0.70 -12.22
N LEU A 94 -7.20 0.72 -13.49
CA LEU A 94 -7.39 -0.49 -14.27
C LEU A 94 -6.15 -0.75 -15.12
N ARG A 95 -5.47 -1.87 -14.86
CA ARG A 95 -4.34 -2.33 -15.66
C ARG A 95 -4.79 -3.41 -16.62
N LEU A 96 -4.63 -3.19 -17.91
CA LEU A 96 -4.93 -4.15 -18.95
C LEU A 96 -3.65 -4.60 -19.64
N ALA A 97 -3.34 -5.89 -19.58
CA ALA A 97 -2.31 -6.51 -20.40
C ALA A 97 -2.94 -6.96 -21.72
N VAL A 98 -2.53 -6.38 -22.84
CA VAL A 98 -3.15 -6.61 -24.13
C VAL A 98 -2.10 -6.88 -25.21
N THR A 99 -2.46 -7.69 -26.22
CA THR A 99 -1.62 -7.86 -27.39
C THR A 99 -1.64 -6.61 -28.29
N PRO A 100 -0.58 -6.36 -29.08
CA PRO A 100 -0.54 -5.20 -29.99
C PRO A 100 -1.72 -5.13 -30.95
N THR A 101 -2.16 -6.27 -31.47
CA THR A 101 -3.30 -6.35 -32.41
C THR A 101 -4.60 -5.96 -31.73
N PHE A 102 -4.88 -6.52 -30.55
CA PHE A 102 -6.09 -6.19 -29.78
C PHE A 102 -6.11 -4.74 -29.36
N SER A 103 -4.97 -4.21 -28.90
CA SER A 103 -4.84 -2.81 -28.55
C SER A 103 -5.23 -1.88 -29.69
N ARG A 104 -4.68 -2.11 -30.89
CA ARG A 104 -4.94 -1.26 -32.07
C ARG A 104 -6.36 -1.39 -32.63
N GLN A 105 -6.86 -2.61 -32.75
CA GLN A 105 -8.10 -2.86 -33.48
C GLN A 105 -9.34 -2.70 -32.61
N VAL A 106 -9.24 -3.01 -31.33
CA VAL A 106 -10.41 -3.05 -30.43
C VAL A 106 -10.37 -1.94 -29.39
N LEU A 107 -9.25 -1.79 -28.70
CA LEU A 107 -9.18 -0.95 -27.52
C LEU A 107 -9.06 0.54 -27.86
N LEU A 108 -8.10 0.92 -28.70
CA LEU A 108 -7.85 2.33 -29.02
C LEU A 108 -9.06 3.03 -29.65
N PRO A 109 -9.83 2.41 -30.56
CA PRO A 109 -11.03 3.05 -31.12
C PRO A 109 -12.13 3.30 -30.08
N ARG A 110 -12.15 2.53 -28.99
CA ARG A 110 -13.17 2.62 -27.91
C ARG A 110 -12.69 3.37 -26.68
N LEU A 111 -11.43 3.74 -26.63
CA LEU A 111 -10.82 4.40 -25.48
C LEU A 111 -11.51 5.72 -25.12
N ALA A 112 -11.92 6.49 -26.14
CA ALA A 112 -12.64 7.75 -25.94
C ALA A 112 -13.98 7.55 -25.24
N LEU A 113 -14.72 6.49 -25.62
CA LEU A 113 -15.99 6.13 -24.97
C LEU A 113 -15.78 5.70 -23.52
N PHE A 114 -14.74 4.90 -23.26
CA PHE A 114 -14.40 4.49 -21.90
C PHE A 114 -14.08 5.69 -21.01
N ARG A 115 -13.21 6.60 -21.48
CA ARG A 115 -12.85 7.80 -20.72
C ARG A 115 -14.01 8.75 -20.47
N HIS A 116 -14.97 8.78 -21.39
CA HIS A 116 -16.19 9.58 -21.22
C HIS A 116 -17.14 8.95 -20.19
N ALA A 117 -17.24 7.61 -20.19
CA ALA A 117 -18.10 6.87 -19.26
C ALA A 117 -17.51 6.77 -17.84
N TYR A 118 -16.20 6.70 -17.72
CA TYR A 118 -15.47 6.49 -16.46
C TYR A 118 -14.30 7.48 -16.33
N PRO A 119 -14.55 8.77 -16.18
CA PRO A 119 -13.50 9.79 -16.12
C PRO A 119 -12.60 9.67 -14.89
N GLU A 120 -13.10 9.01 -13.82
CA GLU A 120 -12.41 8.77 -12.55
C GLU A 120 -11.46 7.58 -12.58
N VAL A 121 -11.48 6.75 -13.65
CA VAL A 121 -10.65 5.55 -13.76
C VAL A 121 -9.37 5.86 -14.54
N GLU A 122 -8.22 5.67 -13.89
CA GLU A 122 -6.91 5.68 -14.56
C GLU A 122 -6.72 4.36 -15.29
N LEU A 123 -6.67 4.40 -16.63
CA LEU A 123 -6.41 3.23 -17.44
C LEU A 123 -4.93 3.13 -17.81
N VAL A 124 -4.28 2.05 -17.38
CA VAL A 124 -2.89 1.72 -17.73
C VAL A 124 -2.89 0.55 -18.70
N LEU A 125 -2.41 0.80 -19.92
CA LEU A 125 -2.31 -0.22 -20.95
C LEU A 125 -0.89 -0.76 -21.01
N GLN A 126 -0.74 -2.05 -20.77
CA GLN A 126 0.51 -2.76 -20.93
C GLN A 126 0.44 -3.63 -22.19
N VAL A 127 1.24 -3.29 -23.19
CA VAL A 127 1.30 -4.07 -24.43
C VAL A 127 2.24 -5.24 -24.21
N ALA A 128 1.69 -6.44 -24.11
CA ALA A 128 2.45 -7.68 -23.95
C ALA A 128 2.77 -8.31 -25.32
N ILE A 129 4.04 -8.57 -25.54
CA ILE A 129 4.48 -9.40 -26.66
C ILE A 129 4.55 -10.83 -26.15
N PRO A 130 3.84 -11.81 -26.76
CA PRO A 130 3.66 -13.18 -26.21
C PRO A 130 4.93 -14.00 -25.98
N MET A 131 6.11 -13.49 -26.28
CA MET A 131 7.39 -14.21 -26.14
C MET A 131 8.33 -13.67 -25.05
N LEU A 132 7.93 -12.66 -24.29
CA LEU A 132 8.76 -12.12 -23.20
C LEU A 132 7.90 -11.98 -21.95
N ASP A 133 8.14 -12.85 -20.98
CA ASP A 133 7.66 -12.90 -19.61
C ASP A 133 6.97 -11.63 -19.09
N VAL A 134 5.67 -11.53 -19.29
CA VAL A 134 4.84 -10.67 -18.43
C VAL A 134 4.37 -11.57 -17.29
N LYS A 135 4.85 -11.33 -16.09
CA LYS A 135 4.27 -11.94 -14.91
C LYS A 135 2.82 -11.51 -14.85
N ALA A 136 1.92 -12.47 -15.06
CA ALA A 136 0.47 -12.25 -15.04
C ALA A 136 -0.06 -11.73 -13.69
N GLU A 137 0.80 -11.66 -12.68
CA GLU A 137 0.49 -11.22 -11.32
C GLU A 137 0.28 -9.70 -11.18
N GLU A 138 0.58 -8.91 -12.22
CA GLU A 138 0.44 -7.43 -12.18
C GLU A 138 -0.73 -6.90 -13.02
N ALA A 139 -1.53 -7.76 -13.63
CA ALA A 139 -2.69 -7.36 -14.42
C ALA A 139 -3.99 -7.69 -13.67
N ASP A 140 -4.96 -6.78 -13.74
CA ASP A 140 -6.30 -6.97 -13.17
C ASP A 140 -7.16 -7.86 -14.10
N ILE A 141 -6.82 -7.86 -15.40
CA ILE A 141 -7.40 -8.71 -16.47
C ILE A 141 -6.33 -8.93 -17.54
#